data_929af9e6993e17a3423c31e767332a0e
#
_entry.id   929af9e6993e17a3423c31e767332a0e
#
_cell.length_a   1.000
_cell.length_b   1.000
_cell.length_c   1.000
_cell.angle_alpha   90.00
_cell.angle_beta   90.00
_cell.angle_gamma   90.00
#
_symmetry.space_group_name_H-M   'P 1'
#
loop_
_entity.id
_entity.type
_entity.pdbx_description
1 polymer ?
#
loop_
_entity_poly.entity_id
_entity_poly.type
_entity_poly.pdbx_seq_one_letter_code
_entity_poly.pdbx_strand_id
1 'polypeptide(L)'
;MRTKPTRGAASAPKPLQVELQLATRRPWVPGTVTLRRWACAAHQGGLASLPARKRRMHESVEQDAGLCLRIVGSAESRRLDREYRGKDKPTNVLSFPSSPEERVATGILGDLVICAPVVAREAREQRKTLGAHWAHMVVHGTLHLLDYDHERARAARTMEALDVEILRGLGFHDPYSQDIEQAV
;
A
#
# COMPACT_ATOMS: atom_id res chain seq x y z
N MET A 1 11.24 46.48 -23.34
CA MET A 1 11.80 45.26 -22.73
C MET A 1 10.75 44.63 -21.82
N ARG A 2 10.15 43.50 -22.23
CA ARG A 2 9.17 42.76 -21.41
C ARG A 2 9.90 41.64 -20.71
N THR A 3 10.04 41.71 -19.40
CA THR A 3 10.57 40.67 -18.56
C THR A 3 9.59 39.48 -18.51
N LYS A 4 10.04 38.28 -18.95
CA LYS A 4 9.31 37.01 -18.79
C LYS A 4 9.15 36.71 -17.30
N PRO A 5 7.98 36.25 -16.86
CA PRO A 5 7.85 35.74 -15.50
C PRO A 5 8.67 34.45 -15.36
N THR A 6 9.53 34.42 -14.38
CA THR A 6 10.25 33.22 -13.91
C THR A 6 9.23 32.16 -13.50
N ARG A 7 9.30 30.98 -14.12
CA ARG A 7 8.58 29.78 -13.66
C ARG A 7 8.96 29.54 -12.21
N GLY A 8 7.98 29.64 -11.31
CA GLY A 8 8.16 29.25 -9.91
C GLY A 8 8.71 27.82 -9.83
N ALA A 9 9.73 27.65 -9.01
CA ALA A 9 10.27 26.34 -8.69
C ALA A 9 9.12 25.45 -8.19
N ALA A 10 8.89 24.33 -8.85
CA ALA A 10 7.94 23.33 -8.39
C ALA A 10 8.38 22.88 -6.99
N SER A 11 7.55 23.13 -5.98
CA SER A 11 7.76 22.65 -4.62
C SER A 11 7.91 21.12 -4.68
N ALA A 12 8.91 20.58 -3.97
CA ALA A 12 9.05 19.14 -3.84
C ALA A 12 7.74 18.54 -3.30
N PRO A 13 7.27 17.39 -3.84
CA PRO A 13 6.04 16.77 -3.38
C PRO A 13 6.12 16.51 -1.87
N LYS A 14 5.08 16.88 -1.14
CA LYS A 14 5.00 16.62 0.29
C LYS A 14 4.95 15.10 0.54
N PRO A 15 5.51 14.59 1.64
CA PRO A 15 5.44 13.18 1.96
C PRO A 15 3.99 12.77 2.23
N LEU A 16 3.64 11.53 1.83
CA LEU A 16 2.34 10.92 2.11
C LEU A 16 2.03 11.00 3.62
N GLN A 17 0.86 11.52 3.95
CA GLN A 17 0.34 11.52 5.31
C GLN A 17 -0.34 10.17 5.58
N VAL A 18 0.10 9.46 6.62
CA VAL A 18 -0.48 8.16 7.00
C VAL A 18 -1.12 8.28 8.37
N GLU A 19 -2.44 8.25 8.40
CA GLU A 19 -3.20 8.10 9.63
C GLU A 19 -3.20 6.63 10.06
N LEU A 20 -2.84 6.35 11.31
CA LEU A 20 -2.78 5.00 11.83
C LEU A 20 -3.85 4.77 12.89
N GLN A 21 -4.70 3.78 12.64
CA GLN A 21 -5.75 3.34 13.55
C GLN A 21 -5.47 1.91 14.04
N LEU A 22 -5.13 1.77 15.31
CA LEU A 22 -4.83 0.47 15.92
C LEU A 22 -6.06 -0.05 16.68
N ALA A 23 -6.95 -0.76 16.00
CA ALA A 23 -8.12 -1.42 16.60
C ALA A 23 -7.74 -2.74 17.30
N THR A 24 -6.56 -3.28 17.04
CA THR A 24 -5.96 -4.39 17.79
C THR A 24 -4.52 -4.06 18.13
N ARG A 25 -4.10 -4.43 19.35
CA ARG A 25 -2.71 -4.30 19.80
C ARG A 25 -2.14 -5.68 20.04
N ARG A 26 -1.11 -6.04 19.30
CA ARG A 26 -0.39 -7.29 19.44
C ARG A 26 1.12 -6.99 19.38
N PRO A 27 1.93 -7.67 20.18
CA PRO A 27 3.37 -7.38 20.27
C PRO A 27 4.11 -7.57 18.94
N TRP A 28 3.52 -8.32 18.00
CA TRP A 28 4.08 -8.58 16.68
C TRP A 28 3.57 -7.62 15.57
N VAL A 29 2.72 -6.64 15.88
CA VAL A 29 2.36 -5.58 14.93
C VAL A 29 3.54 -4.61 14.86
N PRO A 30 4.02 -4.28 13.63
CA PRO A 30 5.13 -3.35 13.49
C PRO A 30 4.81 -1.97 14.08
N GLY A 31 5.86 -1.27 14.53
CA GLY A 31 5.72 0.07 15.06
C GLY A 31 5.22 1.08 14.01
N THR A 32 4.58 2.15 14.48
CA THR A 32 3.95 3.17 13.63
C THR A 32 4.91 3.81 12.62
N VAL A 33 6.15 4.05 13.00
CA VAL A 33 7.19 4.60 12.13
C VAL A 33 7.50 3.65 10.98
N THR A 34 7.58 2.35 11.27
CA THR A 34 7.85 1.31 10.28
C THR A 34 6.71 1.18 9.27
N LEU A 35 5.46 1.13 9.74
CA LEU A 35 4.27 1.05 8.89
C LEU A 35 4.18 2.27 7.95
N ARG A 36 4.39 3.48 8.49
CA ARG A 36 4.42 4.71 7.70
C ARG A 36 5.52 4.69 6.65
N ARG A 37 6.73 4.25 7.01
CA ARG A 37 7.85 4.14 6.06
C ARG A 37 7.50 3.24 4.88
N TRP A 38 6.87 2.10 5.11
CA TRP A 38 6.48 1.17 4.05
C TRP A 38 5.39 1.75 3.14
N ALA A 39 4.36 2.38 3.72
CA ALA A 39 3.31 3.04 2.95
C ALA A 39 3.86 4.20 2.09
N CYS A 40 4.75 5.02 2.65
CA CYS A 40 5.41 6.10 1.90
C CYS A 40 6.27 5.57 0.75
N ALA A 41 7.05 4.50 0.97
CA ALA A 41 7.85 3.89 -0.08
C ALA A 41 6.98 3.31 -1.20
N ALA A 42 5.87 2.66 -0.86
CA ALA A 42 4.90 2.14 -1.82
C ALA A 42 4.24 3.25 -2.65
N HIS A 43 3.84 4.34 -2.00
CA HIS A 43 3.27 5.50 -2.66
C HIS A 43 4.27 6.12 -3.65
N GLN A 44 5.50 6.38 -3.22
CA GLN A 44 6.54 6.97 -4.07
C GLN A 44 6.88 6.08 -5.27
N GLY A 45 7.13 4.78 -5.04
CA GLY A 45 7.42 3.81 -6.10
C GLY A 45 6.25 3.65 -7.06
N GLY A 46 5.03 3.56 -6.51
CA GLY A 46 3.79 3.48 -7.29
C GLY A 46 3.62 4.68 -8.21
N LEU A 47 3.74 5.90 -7.68
CA LEU A 47 3.62 7.12 -8.49
C LEU A 47 4.68 7.21 -9.58
N ALA A 48 5.95 6.90 -9.25
CA ALA A 48 7.04 6.94 -10.22
C ALA A 48 6.81 6.02 -11.41
N SER A 49 6.16 4.88 -11.18
CA SER A 49 5.88 3.85 -12.18
C SER A 49 4.57 4.07 -12.96
N LEU A 50 3.73 5.03 -12.56
CA LEU A 50 2.52 5.35 -13.31
C LEU A 50 2.84 6.00 -14.67
N PRO A 51 2.06 5.68 -15.72
CA PRO A 51 2.10 6.42 -16.97
C PRO A 51 1.92 7.93 -16.74
N ALA A 52 2.66 8.76 -17.47
CA ALA A 52 2.73 10.21 -17.26
C ALA A 52 1.35 10.90 -17.13
N ARG A 53 0.33 10.43 -17.88
CA ARG A 53 -1.05 10.97 -17.79
C ARG A 53 -1.69 10.67 -16.44
N LYS A 54 -1.60 9.42 -15.96
CA LYS A 54 -2.14 9.01 -14.66
C LYS A 54 -1.37 9.70 -13.53
N ARG A 55 -0.05 9.72 -13.62
CA ARG A 55 0.81 10.39 -12.63
C ARG A 55 0.45 11.87 -12.46
N ARG A 56 0.26 12.62 -13.54
CA ARG A 56 -0.16 14.05 -13.46
C ARG A 56 -1.52 14.23 -12.80
N MET A 57 -2.45 13.29 -12.99
CA MET A 57 -3.75 13.32 -12.32
C MET A 57 -3.59 13.14 -10.82
N HIS A 58 -2.72 12.23 -10.38
CA HIS A 58 -2.39 12.08 -8.97
C HIS A 58 -1.62 13.30 -8.43
N GLU A 59 -0.58 13.76 -9.13
CA GLU A 59 0.23 14.94 -8.73
C GLU A 59 -0.59 16.24 -8.60
N SER A 60 -1.65 16.43 -9.39
CA SER A 60 -2.53 17.61 -9.28
C SER A 60 -3.37 17.62 -7.99
N VAL A 61 -3.57 16.46 -7.38
CA VAL A 61 -4.36 16.27 -6.15
C VAL A 61 -3.44 16.16 -4.92
N GLU A 62 -2.16 15.85 -5.14
CA GLU A 62 -1.22 15.38 -4.12
C GLU A 62 -0.49 16.45 -3.32
N GLN A 63 -0.94 17.69 -3.29
CA GLN A 63 -0.28 18.65 -2.38
C GLN A 63 -0.36 18.23 -0.90
N ASP A 64 -1.32 17.34 -0.54
CA ASP A 64 -1.49 16.78 0.79
C ASP A 64 -2.03 15.32 0.72
N ALA A 65 -1.40 14.45 -0.09
CA ALA A 65 -1.84 13.06 -0.21
C ALA A 65 -1.85 12.34 1.13
N GLY A 66 -2.95 11.65 1.43
CA GLY A 66 -3.14 10.92 2.68
C GLY A 66 -3.75 9.53 2.47
N LEU A 67 -3.52 8.63 3.41
CA LEU A 67 -4.25 7.36 3.53
C LEU A 67 -4.48 7.03 5.01
N CYS A 68 -5.55 6.28 5.29
CA CYS A 68 -5.77 5.67 6.59
C CYS A 68 -5.30 4.22 6.55
N LEU A 69 -4.42 3.85 7.48
CA LEU A 69 -3.99 2.47 7.70
C LEU A 69 -4.57 1.95 9.02
N ARG A 70 -5.54 1.04 8.92
CA ARG A 70 -6.23 0.47 10.06
C ARG A 70 -5.81 -0.97 10.32
N ILE A 71 -5.30 -1.26 11.52
CA ILE A 71 -4.90 -2.60 11.94
C ILE A 71 -6.01 -3.21 12.79
N VAL A 72 -6.53 -4.36 12.35
CA VAL A 72 -7.71 -4.99 12.93
C VAL A 72 -7.46 -6.42 13.40
N GLY A 73 -8.39 -6.94 14.21
CA GLY A 73 -8.49 -8.35 14.55
C GLY A 73 -9.35 -9.15 13.57
N SER A 74 -9.40 -10.49 13.76
CA SER A 74 -10.12 -11.40 12.86
C SER A 74 -11.62 -11.11 12.75
N ALA A 75 -12.27 -10.72 13.83
CA ALA A 75 -13.72 -10.45 13.84
C ALA A 75 -14.09 -9.27 12.96
N GLU A 76 -13.34 -8.17 13.06
CA GLU A 76 -13.59 -6.99 12.24
C GLU A 76 -13.22 -7.24 10.77
N SER A 77 -12.09 -7.90 10.49
CA SER A 77 -11.72 -8.28 9.11
C SER A 77 -12.79 -9.16 8.46
N ARG A 78 -13.31 -10.18 9.17
CA ARG A 78 -14.39 -11.03 8.68
C ARG A 78 -15.66 -10.23 8.39
N ARG A 79 -16.05 -9.30 9.29
CA ARG A 79 -17.20 -8.44 9.06
C ARG A 79 -17.06 -7.61 7.81
N LEU A 80 -15.91 -6.96 7.60
CA LEU A 80 -15.63 -6.15 6.43
C LEU A 80 -15.56 -6.99 5.15
N ASP A 81 -14.89 -8.16 5.16
CA ASP A 81 -14.80 -9.03 3.98
C ASP A 81 -16.19 -9.57 3.57
N ARG A 82 -17.06 -9.86 4.54
CA ARG A 82 -18.45 -10.24 4.28
C ARG A 82 -19.26 -9.09 3.69
N GLU A 83 -19.11 -7.88 4.24
CA GLU A 83 -19.88 -6.70 3.83
C GLU A 83 -19.50 -6.23 2.42
N TYR A 84 -18.20 -6.19 2.11
CA TYR A 84 -17.70 -5.60 0.87
C TYR A 84 -17.33 -6.59 -0.23
N ARG A 85 -17.06 -7.87 0.13
CA ARG A 85 -16.66 -8.92 -0.83
C ARG A 85 -17.56 -10.16 -0.80
N GLY A 86 -18.56 -10.21 0.08
CA GLY A 86 -19.46 -11.34 0.25
C GLY A 86 -18.80 -12.60 0.85
N LYS A 87 -17.58 -12.50 1.40
CA LYS A 87 -16.82 -13.65 1.93
C LYS A 87 -16.85 -13.65 3.46
N ASP A 88 -17.51 -14.65 4.05
CA ASP A 88 -17.63 -14.76 5.51
C ASP A 88 -16.41 -15.38 6.19
N LYS A 89 -15.23 -14.81 5.95
CA LYS A 89 -13.95 -15.19 6.56
C LYS A 89 -13.02 -13.98 6.69
N PRO A 90 -12.09 -13.97 7.67
CA PRO A 90 -11.11 -12.90 7.75
C PRO A 90 -10.11 -13.01 6.60
N THR A 91 -9.71 -11.86 6.03
CA THR A 91 -8.68 -11.72 5.00
C THR A 91 -7.49 -10.93 5.54
N ASN A 92 -6.34 -11.03 4.89
CA ASN A 92 -5.10 -10.34 5.26
C ASN A 92 -5.19 -8.83 5.08
N VAL A 93 -5.64 -8.38 3.91
CA VAL A 93 -5.73 -6.96 3.55
C VAL A 93 -7.00 -6.67 2.76
N LEU A 94 -7.58 -5.50 3.02
CA LEU A 94 -8.66 -4.88 2.26
C LEU A 94 -8.24 -3.45 1.92
N SER A 95 -8.30 -3.09 0.65
CA SER A 95 -8.06 -1.74 0.17
C SER A 95 -9.37 -1.14 -0.32
N PHE A 96 -9.67 0.07 0.14
CA PHE A 96 -10.85 0.84 -0.20
C PHE A 96 -10.40 2.15 -0.86
N PRO A 97 -10.15 2.17 -2.18
CA PRO A 97 -9.75 3.39 -2.87
C PRO A 97 -10.85 4.44 -2.79
N SER A 98 -10.49 5.70 -2.53
CA SER A 98 -11.41 6.82 -2.69
C SER A 98 -11.79 6.99 -4.15
N SER A 99 -13.01 7.48 -4.42
CA SER A 99 -13.40 7.85 -5.77
C SER A 99 -12.52 8.99 -6.31
N PRO A 100 -12.42 9.17 -7.64
CA PRO A 100 -11.66 10.27 -8.22
C PRO A 100 -12.10 11.64 -7.69
N GLU A 101 -13.39 11.84 -7.47
CA GLU A 101 -14.00 13.07 -6.95
C GLU A 101 -13.58 13.31 -5.50
N GLU A 102 -13.61 12.27 -4.66
CA GLU A 102 -13.17 12.34 -3.26
C GLU A 102 -11.68 12.64 -3.16
N ARG A 103 -10.85 12.00 -3.99
CA ARG A 103 -9.40 12.29 -4.03
C ARG A 103 -9.12 13.73 -4.37
N VAL A 104 -9.82 14.29 -5.37
CA VAL A 104 -9.69 15.71 -5.76
C VAL A 104 -10.10 16.63 -4.62
N ALA A 105 -11.17 16.30 -3.90
CA ALA A 105 -11.71 17.14 -2.84
C ALA A 105 -10.88 17.10 -1.54
N THR A 106 -10.29 15.93 -1.20
CA THR A 106 -9.70 15.68 0.11
C THR A 106 -8.20 15.37 0.11
N GLY A 107 -7.64 14.98 -1.05
CA GLY A 107 -6.28 14.42 -1.12
C GLY A 107 -6.16 12.99 -0.57
N ILE A 108 -7.24 12.39 -0.07
CA ILE A 108 -7.22 11.05 0.54
C ILE A 108 -7.25 9.99 -0.55
N LEU A 109 -6.24 9.10 -0.56
CA LEU A 109 -6.13 7.98 -1.50
C LEU A 109 -7.14 6.88 -1.18
N GLY A 110 -7.48 6.71 0.10
CA GLY A 110 -8.41 5.70 0.58
C GLY A 110 -7.97 5.08 1.91
N ASP A 111 -8.64 3.97 2.26
CA ASP A 111 -8.40 3.23 3.49
C ASP A 111 -7.76 1.87 3.20
N LEU A 112 -6.78 1.51 4.02
CA LEU A 112 -6.12 0.21 4.00
C LEU A 112 -6.35 -0.49 5.32
N VAL A 113 -7.06 -1.62 5.31
CA VAL A 113 -7.35 -2.40 6.50
C VAL A 113 -6.54 -3.70 6.50
N ILE A 114 -5.69 -3.91 7.52
CA ILE A 114 -4.84 -5.10 7.63
C ILE A 114 -5.20 -5.90 8.87
N CYS A 115 -5.45 -7.20 8.67
CA CYS A 115 -5.79 -8.14 9.73
C CYS A 115 -4.54 -8.76 10.35
N ALA A 116 -4.12 -8.29 11.52
CA ALA A 116 -2.91 -8.75 12.18
C ALA A 116 -2.84 -10.28 12.40
N PRO A 117 -3.90 -10.97 12.89
CA PRO A 117 -3.87 -12.42 13.05
C PRO A 117 -3.70 -13.21 11.75
N VAL A 118 -4.30 -12.73 10.65
CA VAL A 118 -4.17 -13.40 9.33
C VAL A 118 -2.75 -13.24 8.80
N VAL A 119 -2.20 -12.02 8.84
CA VAL A 119 -0.82 -11.75 8.42
C VAL A 119 0.17 -12.63 9.21
N ALA A 120 0.00 -12.74 10.52
CA ALA A 120 0.88 -13.58 11.34
C ALA A 120 0.75 -15.08 11.03
N ARG A 121 -0.44 -15.56 10.68
CA ARG A 121 -0.68 -16.95 10.26
C ARG A 121 -0.04 -17.22 8.90
N GLU A 122 -0.31 -16.38 7.91
CA GLU A 122 0.21 -16.54 6.54
C GLU A 122 1.74 -16.45 6.48
N ALA A 123 2.36 -15.56 7.25
CA ALA A 123 3.81 -15.50 7.35
C ALA A 123 4.41 -16.86 7.75
N ARG A 124 3.79 -17.54 8.74
CA ARG A 124 4.23 -18.88 9.17
C ARG A 124 3.96 -19.95 8.11
N GLU A 125 2.77 -19.96 7.52
CA GLU A 125 2.36 -20.92 6.49
C GLU A 125 3.27 -20.82 5.24
N GLN A 126 3.65 -19.59 4.87
CA GLN A 126 4.51 -19.29 3.72
C GLN A 126 6.01 -19.30 4.08
N ARG A 127 6.39 -19.63 5.31
CA ARG A 127 7.79 -19.63 5.79
C ARG A 127 8.52 -18.30 5.58
N LYS A 128 7.79 -17.19 5.62
CA LYS A 128 8.31 -15.83 5.53
C LYS A 128 8.55 -15.23 6.91
N THR A 129 9.50 -14.32 7.01
CA THR A 129 9.60 -13.52 8.24
C THR A 129 8.34 -12.68 8.39
N LEU A 130 7.90 -12.49 9.63
CA LEU A 130 6.70 -11.70 9.91
C LEU A 130 6.84 -10.26 9.38
N GLY A 131 8.02 -9.66 9.52
CA GLY A 131 8.32 -8.32 9.01
C GLY A 131 8.20 -8.22 7.48
N ALA A 132 8.71 -9.21 6.74
CA ALA A 132 8.59 -9.25 5.28
C ALA A 132 7.13 -9.37 4.83
N HIS A 133 6.33 -10.21 5.50
CA HIS A 133 4.92 -10.38 5.13
C HIS A 133 4.09 -9.12 5.48
N TRP A 134 4.36 -8.47 6.61
CA TRP A 134 3.77 -7.18 6.93
C TRP A 134 4.11 -6.11 5.90
N ALA A 135 5.39 -5.98 5.52
CA ALA A 135 5.83 -5.04 4.51
C ALA A 135 5.12 -5.28 3.17
N HIS A 136 5.03 -6.55 2.76
CA HIS A 136 4.31 -6.94 1.55
C HIS A 136 2.83 -6.51 1.61
N MET A 137 2.10 -6.77 2.70
CA MET A 137 0.69 -6.37 2.81
C MET A 137 0.49 -4.86 2.76
N VAL A 138 1.38 -4.08 3.40
CA VAL A 138 1.32 -2.61 3.35
C VAL A 138 1.63 -2.08 1.95
N VAL A 139 2.70 -2.58 1.32
CA VAL A 139 3.10 -2.17 -0.05
C VAL A 139 2.00 -2.50 -1.04
N HIS A 140 1.59 -3.76 -1.10
CA HIS A 140 0.56 -4.27 -2.00
C HIS A 140 -0.77 -3.52 -1.86
N GLY A 141 -1.24 -3.35 -0.63
CA GLY A 141 -2.47 -2.61 -0.37
C GLY A 141 -2.39 -1.14 -0.75
N THR A 142 -1.23 -0.49 -0.54
CA THR A 142 -1.03 0.91 -0.95
C THR A 142 -1.02 1.05 -2.48
N LEU A 143 -0.46 0.09 -3.21
CA LEU A 143 -0.50 0.09 -4.68
C LEU A 143 -1.94 -0.03 -5.21
N HIS A 144 -2.80 -0.81 -4.55
CA HIS A 144 -4.22 -0.84 -4.89
C HIS A 144 -4.91 0.52 -4.72
N LEU A 145 -4.53 1.32 -3.71
CA LEU A 145 -5.06 2.68 -3.56
C LEU A 145 -4.59 3.63 -4.67
N LEU A 146 -3.53 3.29 -5.41
CA LEU A 146 -3.03 3.99 -6.59
C LEU A 146 -3.57 3.43 -7.91
N ASP A 147 -4.66 2.67 -7.87
CA ASP A 147 -5.33 2.05 -9.02
C ASP A 147 -4.46 1.02 -9.76
N TYR A 148 -3.49 0.40 -9.07
CA TYR A 148 -2.89 -0.84 -9.56
C TYR A 148 -3.86 -2.00 -9.33
N ASP A 149 -4.01 -2.84 -10.33
CA ASP A 149 -4.95 -3.94 -10.33
C ASP A 149 -4.25 -5.26 -10.70
N HIS A 150 -4.76 -6.36 -10.19
CA HIS A 150 -4.25 -7.70 -10.49
C HIS A 150 -5.32 -8.61 -11.16
N GLU A 151 -6.48 -8.08 -11.55
CA GLU A 151 -7.54 -8.86 -12.18
C GLU A 151 -7.15 -9.36 -13.58
N ARG A 152 -6.34 -8.58 -14.30
CA ARG A 152 -5.85 -8.96 -15.62
C ARG A 152 -4.40 -9.42 -15.53
N ALA A 153 -4.06 -10.54 -16.18
CA ALA A 153 -2.71 -11.14 -16.12
C ALA A 153 -1.55 -10.17 -16.40
N ARG A 154 -1.74 -9.19 -17.29
CA ARG A 154 -0.70 -8.17 -17.57
C ARG A 154 -0.60 -7.16 -16.43
N ALA A 155 -1.72 -6.73 -15.87
CA ALA A 155 -1.76 -5.79 -14.75
C ALA A 155 -1.19 -6.44 -13.50
N ALA A 156 -1.55 -7.71 -13.23
CA ALA A 156 -0.99 -8.50 -12.14
C ALA A 156 0.55 -8.55 -12.19
N ARG A 157 1.13 -8.94 -13.32
CA ARG A 157 2.60 -8.96 -13.48
C ARG A 157 3.26 -7.60 -13.27
N THR A 158 2.61 -6.51 -13.69
CA THR A 158 3.14 -5.16 -13.48
C THR A 158 3.14 -4.80 -12.00
N MET A 159 2.05 -5.11 -11.29
CA MET A 159 1.92 -4.85 -9.86
C MET A 159 2.88 -5.72 -9.03
N GLU A 160 2.98 -7.02 -9.33
CA GLU A 160 3.91 -7.94 -8.67
C GLU A 160 5.37 -7.51 -8.86
N ALA A 161 5.78 -7.12 -10.08
CA ALA A 161 7.12 -6.61 -10.33
C ALA A 161 7.43 -5.35 -9.52
N LEU A 162 6.45 -4.47 -9.36
CA LEU A 162 6.58 -3.25 -8.57
C LEU A 162 6.62 -3.54 -7.07
N ASP A 163 5.80 -4.48 -6.58
CA ASP A 163 5.89 -4.99 -5.20
C ASP A 163 7.33 -5.45 -4.89
N VAL A 164 7.90 -6.27 -5.78
CA VAL A 164 9.27 -6.79 -5.64
C VAL A 164 10.30 -5.66 -5.62
N GLU A 165 10.21 -4.69 -6.53
CA GLU A 165 11.13 -3.57 -6.60
C GLU A 165 11.11 -2.74 -5.32
N ILE A 166 9.92 -2.37 -4.84
CA ILE A 166 9.74 -1.57 -3.62
C ILE A 166 10.22 -2.34 -2.40
N LEU A 167 9.87 -3.62 -2.27
CA LEU A 167 10.26 -4.44 -1.13
C LEU A 167 11.78 -4.65 -1.08
N ARG A 168 12.45 -4.84 -2.23
CA ARG A 168 13.91 -4.87 -2.31
C ARG A 168 14.54 -3.56 -1.85
N GLY A 169 13.98 -2.42 -2.25
CA GLY A 169 14.40 -1.10 -1.78
C GLY A 169 14.25 -0.91 -0.27
N LEU A 170 13.32 -1.64 0.36
CA LEU A 170 13.11 -1.67 1.81
C LEU A 170 13.98 -2.71 2.53
N GLY A 171 14.76 -3.52 1.80
CA GLY A 171 15.65 -4.57 2.33
C GLY A 171 14.97 -5.93 2.52
N PHE A 172 13.84 -6.19 1.85
CA PHE A 172 13.16 -7.48 1.87
C PHE A 172 13.43 -8.27 0.58
N HIS A 173 13.33 -9.60 0.68
CA HIS A 173 13.38 -10.49 -0.47
C HIS A 173 12.08 -10.45 -1.28
N ASP A 174 12.13 -11.04 -2.48
CA ASP A 174 10.98 -11.19 -3.36
C ASP A 174 9.87 -12.00 -2.67
N PRO A 175 8.66 -11.42 -2.48
CA PRO A 175 7.58 -12.10 -1.78
C PRO A 175 6.93 -13.24 -2.57
N TYR A 176 7.21 -13.32 -3.87
CA TYR A 176 6.67 -14.32 -4.80
C TYR A 176 7.67 -15.44 -5.10
N SER A 177 8.93 -15.30 -4.71
CA SER A 177 9.89 -16.39 -4.77
C SER A 177 9.45 -17.47 -3.78
N GLN A 178 9.10 -18.65 -4.28
CA GLN A 178 9.10 -19.84 -3.43
C GLN A 178 10.55 -20.10 -3.06
N ASP A 179 10.85 -20.19 -1.77
CA ASP A 179 12.21 -20.48 -1.30
C ASP A 179 12.71 -21.75 -1.98
N ILE A 180 13.50 -21.60 -3.04
CA ILE A 180 14.34 -22.64 -3.61
C ILE A 180 15.60 -22.68 -2.74
N GLU A 181 15.44 -22.85 -1.44
CA GLU A 181 16.52 -23.13 -0.50
C GLU A 181 16.21 -24.38 0.31
N GLN A 182 16.07 -25.50 -0.41
CA GLN A 182 16.26 -26.84 0.15
C GLN A 182 16.91 -27.73 -0.91
N ALA A 183 18.18 -27.43 -1.24
CA ALA A 183 19.06 -28.39 -1.88
C ALA A 183 20.52 -27.98 -1.61
N VAL A 184 21.02 -28.18 -0.39
CA VAL A 184 22.38 -28.63 -0.10
C VAL A 184 22.35 -29.38 1.21
#